data_02d155aadbf2d9f307accedbe85ba0b8
#
_entry.id   02d155aadbf2d9f307accedbe85ba0b8
#
_cell.length_a   1.000
_cell.length_b   1.000
_cell.length_c   1.000
_cell.angle_alpha   90.00
_cell.angle_beta   90.00
_cell.angle_gamma   90.00
#
_symmetry.space_group_name_H-M   'P 1'
#
loop_
_entity.id
_entity.type
_entity.pdbx_description
1 polymer ?
#
loop_
_entity_poly.entity_id
_entity_poly.type
_entity_poly.pdbx_seq_one_letter_code
_entity_poly.pdbx_strand_id
1 'polypeptide(L)'
;MTEVAVFVDSRGGNTRKVADAIAEELGIKAGDVTTSPPDDAKILFLGSGTYGGKPGEAMMKFIGSGNFPGRKVAIFGTSGSLAGAQKMIGVMTDILKQKGATILGSYHCRGKTFLVNWGHPNKEDLDNAKKFAKEMLNKT
;
A
#
# COMPACT_ATOMS: atom_id res chain seq x y z
N MET A 1 9.53 -18.89 7.77
CA MET A 1 10.27 -17.64 7.52
C MET A 1 9.42 -16.68 6.71
N THR A 2 9.24 -15.47 7.19
CA THR A 2 8.38 -14.50 6.52
C THR A 2 9.20 -13.67 5.55
N GLU A 3 8.91 -13.82 4.27
CA GLU A 3 9.52 -12.98 3.25
C GLU A 3 8.62 -11.82 2.85
N VAL A 4 7.43 -11.75 3.43
CA VAL A 4 6.39 -10.77 3.08
C VAL A 4 6.19 -9.81 4.24
N ALA A 5 6.04 -8.54 3.94
CA ALA A 5 5.71 -7.53 4.93
C ALA A 5 4.69 -6.55 4.35
N VAL A 6 3.90 -5.94 5.24
CA VAL A 6 2.90 -4.93 4.88
C VAL A 6 3.19 -3.68 5.69
N PHE A 7 3.35 -2.55 5.02
CA PHE A 7 3.56 -1.26 5.67
C PHE A 7 2.60 -0.22 5.12
N VAL A 8 2.13 0.66 6.00
CA VAL A 8 1.10 1.62 5.63
C VAL A 8 1.37 2.99 6.25
N ASP A 9 1.05 4.03 5.48
CA ASP A 9 1.00 5.41 5.93
C ASP A 9 -0.46 5.85 5.89
N SER A 10 -1.11 5.91 7.05
CA SER A 10 -2.55 6.21 7.13
C SER A 10 -2.81 7.22 8.23
N ARG A 11 -3.32 8.39 7.86
CA ARG A 11 -3.65 9.43 8.84
C ARG A 11 -5.05 9.28 9.40
N GLY A 12 -6.03 9.01 8.54
CA GLY A 12 -7.44 8.90 8.93
C GLY A 12 -7.92 7.50 9.22
N GLY A 13 -7.05 6.49 9.06
CA GLY A 13 -7.41 5.10 9.31
C GLY A 13 -8.01 4.34 8.15
N ASN A 14 -8.31 4.99 7.02
CA ASN A 14 -8.89 4.32 5.84
C ASN A 14 -7.92 3.32 5.23
N THR A 15 -6.71 3.77 4.94
CA THR A 15 -5.70 2.91 4.36
C THR A 15 -5.25 1.86 5.36
N ARG A 16 -5.27 2.18 6.66
CA ARG A 16 -4.97 1.20 7.71
C ARG A 16 -5.92 0.02 7.67
N LYS A 17 -7.20 0.26 7.43
CA LYS A 17 -8.19 -0.82 7.30
C LYS A 17 -7.86 -1.74 6.14
N VAL A 18 -7.45 -1.17 5.02
CA VAL A 18 -7.03 -1.95 3.84
C VAL A 18 -5.76 -2.75 4.16
N ALA A 19 -4.78 -2.12 4.79
CA ALA A 19 -3.54 -2.78 5.19
C ALA A 19 -3.79 -3.95 6.12
N ASP A 20 -4.67 -3.77 7.10
CA ASP A 20 -5.01 -4.83 8.05
C ASP A 20 -5.71 -6.00 7.37
N ALA A 21 -6.59 -5.74 6.39
CA ALA A 21 -7.24 -6.79 5.63
C ALA A 21 -6.24 -7.60 4.81
N ILE A 22 -5.31 -6.92 4.16
CA ILE A 22 -4.23 -7.58 3.40
C ILE A 22 -3.37 -8.43 4.33
N ALA A 23 -2.95 -7.85 5.45
CA ALA A 23 -2.09 -8.55 6.42
C ALA A 23 -2.80 -9.77 7.01
N GLU A 24 -4.09 -9.65 7.32
CA GLU A 24 -4.89 -10.77 7.83
C GLU A 24 -4.91 -11.92 6.80
N GLU A 25 -5.11 -11.61 5.53
CA GLU A 25 -5.11 -12.63 4.49
C GLU A 25 -3.75 -13.31 4.37
N LEU A 26 -2.67 -12.59 4.63
CA LEU A 26 -1.31 -13.12 4.54
C LEU A 26 -0.83 -13.77 5.85
N GLY A 27 -1.63 -13.71 6.91
CA GLY A 27 -1.27 -14.28 8.20
C GLY A 27 -0.20 -13.50 8.96
N ILE A 28 -0.09 -12.21 8.69
CA ILE A 28 0.90 -11.33 9.33
C ILE A 28 0.21 -10.06 9.85
N LYS A 29 0.96 -9.16 10.44
CA LYS A 29 0.45 -7.86 10.90
C LYS A 29 1.02 -6.75 10.03
N ALA A 30 0.20 -5.74 9.76
CA ALA A 30 0.64 -4.55 9.07
C ALA A 30 1.36 -3.63 10.04
N GLY A 31 2.49 -3.08 9.60
CA GLY A 31 3.25 -2.10 10.37
C GLY A 31 3.09 -0.70 9.80
N ASP A 32 3.44 0.28 10.60
CA ASP A 32 3.55 1.66 10.13
C ASP A 32 4.89 1.85 9.43
N VAL A 33 4.96 2.82 8.53
CA VAL A 33 6.20 3.10 7.82
C VAL A 33 7.28 3.59 8.77
N THR A 34 8.48 3.08 8.57
CA THR A 34 9.67 3.47 9.33
C THR A 34 10.64 4.19 8.40
N THR A 35 11.83 4.53 8.91
CA THR A 35 12.82 5.24 8.10
C THR A 35 13.38 4.39 6.97
N SER A 36 13.36 3.07 7.10
CA SER A 36 13.78 2.18 6.01
C SER A 36 13.08 0.83 6.10
N PRO A 37 12.85 0.18 4.93
CA PRO A 37 12.23 -1.14 4.91
C PRO A 37 13.16 -2.20 5.51
N PRO A 38 12.61 -3.27 6.08
CA PRO A 38 13.41 -4.40 6.55
C PRO A 38 14.16 -5.08 5.41
N ASP A 39 15.42 -5.41 5.64
CA ASP A 39 16.26 -6.03 4.61
C ASP A 39 15.81 -7.44 4.23
N ASP A 40 15.18 -8.15 5.16
CA ASP A 40 14.76 -9.54 4.94
C ASP A 40 13.43 -9.69 4.21
N ALA A 41 12.69 -8.61 4.02
CA ALA A 41 11.42 -8.65 3.29
C ALA A 41 11.68 -8.57 1.79
N LYS A 42 11.38 -9.64 1.07
CA LYS A 42 11.56 -9.71 -0.39
C LYS A 42 10.30 -9.30 -1.13
N ILE A 43 9.15 -9.43 -0.49
CA ILE A 43 7.85 -9.06 -1.03
C ILE A 43 7.26 -8.03 -0.06
N LEU A 44 6.94 -6.86 -0.58
CA LEU A 44 6.42 -5.77 0.21
C LEU A 44 5.08 -5.31 -0.32
N PHE A 45 4.12 -5.18 0.58
CA PHE A 45 2.86 -4.49 0.29
C PHE A 45 2.96 -3.12 0.94
N LEU A 46 3.01 -2.09 0.14
CA LEU A 46 3.17 -0.71 0.61
C LEU A 46 1.94 0.11 0.26
N GLY A 47 1.35 0.75 1.25
CA GLY A 47 0.13 1.49 1.04
C GLY A 47 0.12 2.86 1.69
N SER A 48 -0.64 3.77 1.11
CA SER A 48 -0.77 5.13 1.60
C SER A 48 -2.14 5.70 1.30
N GLY A 49 -2.57 6.62 2.16
CA GLY A 49 -3.64 7.55 1.80
C GLY A 49 -3.15 8.48 0.71
N THR A 50 -4.08 9.24 0.15
CA THR A 50 -3.79 10.18 -0.93
C THR A 50 -3.95 11.61 -0.41
N TYR A 51 -2.94 12.41 -0.62
CA TYR A 51 -2.89 13.80 -0.16
C TYR A 51 -2.48 14.69 -1.33
N GLY A 52 -3.48 15.27 -2.00
CA GLY A 52 -3.23 16.07 -3.20
C GLY A 52 -2.65 15.24 -4.36
N GLY A 53 -3.04 13.99 -4.47
CA GLY A 53 -2.53 13.09 -5.51
C GLY A 53 -1.16 12.51 -5.21
N LYS A 54 -0.68 12.67 -3.97
CA LYS A 54 0.65 12.19 -3.54
C LYS A 54 0.51 11.25 -2.35
N PRO A 55 1.50 10.36 -2.16
CA PRO A 55 1.57 9.56 -0.93
C PRO A 55 1.81 10.46 0.28
N GLY A 56 1.56 9.92 1.47
CA GLY A 56 1.92 10.60 2.71
C GLY A 56 3.41 10.81 2.85
N GLU A 57 3.81 11.82 3.62
CA GLU A 57 5.22 12.16 3.81
C GLU A 57 6.04 11.03 4.38
N ALA A 58 5.47 10.29 5.35
CA ALA A 58 6.19 9.16 5.95
C ALA A 58 6.46 8.07 4.92
N MET A 59 5.49 7.77 4.04
CA MET A 59 5.69 6.82 2.96
C MET A 59 6.74 7.32 1.98
N MET A 60 6.74 8.62 1.64
CA MET A 60 7.74 9.19 0.75
C MET A 60 9.14 9.03 1.31
N LYS A 61 9.31 9.24 2.60
CA LYS A 61 10.61 9.03 3.27
C LYS A 61 11.00 7.56 3.26
N PHE A 62 10.03 6.70 3.53
CA PHE A 62 10.24 5.26 3.60
C PHE A 62 10.79 4.71 2.28
N ILE A 63 10.14 5.04 1.16
CA ILE A 63 10.58 4.56 -0.16
C ILE A 63 11.80 5.34 -0.67
N GLY A 64 11.92 6.61 -0.31
CA GLY A 64 13.04 7.44 -0.73
C GLY A 64 14.36 7.08 -0.07
N SER A 65 14.31 6.60 1.18
CA SER A 65 15.51 6.20 1.93
C SER A 65 15.86 4.72 1.78
N GLY A 66 14.97 3.93 1.19
CA GLY A 66 15.19 2.50 1.04
C GLY A 66 15.87 2.15 -0.26
N ASN A 67 16.30 0.90 -0.34
CA ASN A 67 16.80 0.28 -1.57
C ASN A 67 15.97 -0.96 -1.83
N PHE A 68 15.60 -1.15 -3.09
CA PHE A 68 14.67 -2.21 -3.46
C PHE A 68 15.16 -3.16 -4.56
N PRO A 69 16.48 -3.29 -4.82
CA PRO A 69 16.93 -4.19 -5.88
C PRO A 69 16.49 -5.62 -5.58
N GLY A 70 15.86 -6.27 -6.56
CA GLY A 70 15.40 -7.64 -6.40
C GLY A 70 14.17 -7.81 -5.53
N ARG A 71 13.60 -6.74 -5.01
CA ARG A 71 12.38 -6.80 -4.19
C ARG A 71 11.15 -6.62 -5.07
N LYS A 72 10.10 -7.32 -4.71
CA LYS A 72 8.81 -7.25 -5.40
C LYS A 72 7.85 -6.46 -4.53
N VAL A 73 7.18 -5.48 -5.13
CA VAL A 73 6.33 -4.56 -4.39
C VAL A 73 4.93 -4.52 -5.00
N ALA A 74 3.93 -4.68 -4.15
CA ALA A 74 2.54 -4.43 -4.48
C ALA A 74 2.12 -3.15 -3.76
N ILE A 75 1.40 -2.28 -4.45
CA ILE A 75 1.04 -0.96 -3.94
C ILE A 75 -0.46 -0.89 -3.73
N PHE A 76 -0.89 -0.32 -2.60
CA PHE A 76 -2.30 -0.10 -2.36
C PHE A 76 -2.55 1.30 -1.80
N GLY A 77 -3.77 1.77 -1.94
CA GLY A 77 -4.09 3.11 -1.46
C GLY A 77 -5.57 3.37 -1.33
N THR A 78 -5.88 4.44 -0.64
CA THR A 78 -7.24 4.97 -0.53
C THR A 78 -7.26 6.44 -0.87
N SER A 79 -8.39 6.92 -1.35
CA SER A 79 -8.57 8.33 -1.68
C SER A 79 -10.06 8.68 -1.67
N GLY A 80 -10.34 9.96 -1.55
CA GLY A 80 -11.70 10.47 -1.76
C GLY A 80 -12.15 10.34 -3.22
N SER A 81 -11.21 10.22 -4.16
CA SER A 81 -11.50 9.99 -5.58
C SER A 81 -10.60 8.90 -6.13
N LEU A 82 -11.12 8.11 -7.06
CA LEU A 82 -10.34 7.05 -7.68
C LEU A 82 -9.18 7.61 -8.53
N ALA A 83 -9.42 8.74 -9.20
CA ALA A 83 -8.38 9.40 -9.99
C ALA A 83 -7.20 9.85 -9.11
N GLY A 84 -7.50 10.37 -7.91
CA GLY A 84 -6.46 10.77 -6.96
C GLY A 84 -5.64 9.57 -6.50
N ALA A 85 -6.31 8.45 -6.21
CA ALA A 85 -5.62 7.23 -5.81
C ALA A 85 -4.68 6.72 -6.91
N GLN A 86 -5.14 6.71 -8.16
CA GLN A 86 -4.33 6.29 -9.29
C GLN A 86 -3.08 7.17 -9.44
N LYS A 87 -3.24 8.47 -9.27
CA LYS A 87 -2.12 9.41 -9.35
C LYS A 87 -1.10 9.15 -8.24
N MET A 88 -1.57 8.96 -7.02
CA MET A 88 -0.71 8.65 -5.87
C MET A 88 0.08 7.36 -6.11
N ILE A 89 -0.60 6.31 -6.57
CA ILE A 89 0.03 5.02 -6.87
C ILE A 89 1.09 5.18 -7.95
N GLY A 90 0.82 6.01 -8.96
CA GLY A 90 1.79 6.31 -10.02
C GLY A 90 3.06 6.94 -9.47
N VAL A 91 2.94 7.87 -8.51
CA VAL A 91 4.09 8.49 -7.86
C VAL A 91 4.93 7.42 -7.15
N MET A 92 4.30 6.56 -6.36
CA MET A 92 5.01 5.49 -5.65
C MET A 92 5.68 4.52 -6.63
N THR A 93 4.97 4.15 -7.69
CA THR A 93 5.48 3.23 -8.72
C THR A 93 6.76 3.77 -9.34
N ASP A 94 6.77 5.04 -9.72
CA ASP A 94 7.93 5.65 -10.37
C ASP A 94 9.13 5.67 -9.45
N ILE A 95 8.94 6.06 -8.20
CA ILE A 95 10.04 6.10 -7.22
C ILE A 95 10.59 4.69 -6.96
N LEU A 96 9.70 3.73 -6.74
CA LEU A 96 10.11 2.35 -6.44
C LEU A 96 10.86 1.71 -7.61
N LYS A 97 10.41 1.95 -8.84
CA LYS A 97 11.13 1.46 -10.03
C LYS A 97 12.53 2.06 -10.12
N GLN A 98 12.67 3.35 -9.84
CA GLN A 98 13.98 4.00 -9.81
C GLN A 98 14.89 3.40 -8.76
N LYS A 99 14.32 2.86 -7.69
CA LYS A 99 15.06 2.21 -6.60
C LYS A 99 15.31 0.72 -6.84
N GLY A 100 14.92 0.20 -8.00
CA GLY A 100 15.20 -1.18 -8.40
C GLY A 100 14.11 -2.18 -8.09
N ALA A 101 12.95 -1.75 -7.60
CA ALA A 101 11.84 -2.66 -7.29
C ALA A 101 11.14 -3.16 -8.54
N THR A 102 10.64 -4.39 -8.46
CA THR A 102 9.71 -4.94 -9.44
C THR A 102 8.30 -4.72 -8.91
N ILE A 103 7.46 -4.05 -9.68
CA ILE A 103 6.09 -3.77 -9.27
C ILE A 103 5.17 -4.90 -9.70
N LEU A 104 4.54 -5.55 -8.73
CA LEU A 104 3.63 -6.68 -8.97
C LEU A 104 2.26 -6.22 -9.46
N GLY A 105 1.79 -5.12 -8.94
CA GLY A 105 0.47 -4.59 -9.25
C GLY A 105 0.03 -3.60 -8.18
N SER A 106 -1.21 -3.13 -8.32
CA SER A 106 -1.75 -2.16 -7.38
C SER A 106 -3.24 -2.37 -7.14
N TYR A 107 -3.70 -1.87 -5.99
CA TYR A 107 -5.11 -1.87 -5.60
C TYR A 107 -5.45 -0.54 -4.96
N HIS A 108 -6.63 -0.01 -5.28
CA HIS A 108 -7.11 1.17 -4.59
C HIS A 108 -8.62 1.09 -4.40
N CYS A 109 -9.10 1.76 -3.36
CA CYS A 109 -10.51 1.89 -3.10
C CYS A 109 -10.78 3.27 -2.51
N ARG A 110 -12.06 3.60 -2.36
CA ARG A 110 -12.46 4.87 -1.75
C ARG A 110 -12.24 4.80 -0.26
N GLY A 111 -11.90 5.94 0.30
CA GLY A 111 -11.82 6.14 1.74
C GLY A 111 -12.74 7.28 2.15
N LYS A 112 -13.26 7.21 3.38
CA LYS A 112 -14.09 8.27 3.92
C LYS A 112 -13.29 9.55 4.04
N THR A 113 -13.79 10.61 3.42
CA THR A 113 -13.27 11.95 3.62
C THR A 113 -14.39 12.80 4.25
N PHE A 114 -14.12 14.08 4.52
CA PHE A 114 -15.02 14.93 5.33
C PHE A 114 -16.49 14.83 4.93
N LEU A 115 -16.81 14.92 3.63
CA LEU A 115 -18.20 14.95 3.17
C LEU A 115 -18.55 13.84 2.18
N VAL A 116 -17.64 12.95 1.85
CA VAL A 116 -17.87 11.95 0.81
C VAL A 116 -17.39 10.57 1.24
N ASN A 117 -17.89 9.55 0.57
CA ASN A 117 -17.51 8.14 0.75
C ASN A 117 -17.70 7.62 2.17
N TRP A 118 -18.77 8.08 2.85
CA TRP A 118 -19.15 7.54 4.15
C TRP A 118 -19.35 6.03 4.01
N GLY A 119 -18.77 5.28 4.93
CA GLY A 119 -18.84 3.83 4.89
C GLY A 119 -17.78 3.15 4.03
N HIS A 120 -16.85 3.90 3.43
CA HIS A 120 -15.71 3.34 2.72
C HIS A 120 -14.41 3.54 3.50
N PRO A 121 -13.52 2.55 3.53
CA PRO A 121 -13.68 1.23 2.89
C PRO A 121 -14.81 0.43 3.53
N ASN A 122 -15.62 -0.22 2.69
CA ASN A 122 -16.68 -1.10 3.17
C ASN A 122 -16.21 -2.57 3.12
N LYS A 123 -17.10 -3.49 3.48
CA LYS A 123 -16.76 -4.92 3.49
C LYS A 123 -16.29 -5.41 2.13
N GLU A 124 -16.96 -4.98 1.06
CA GLU A 124 -16.58 -5.37 -0.30
C GLU A 124 -15.18 -4.85 -0.65
N ASP A 125 -14.86 -3.62 -0.28
CA ASP A 125 -13.53 -3.05 -0.49
C ASP A 125 -12.45 -3.89 0.20
N LEU A 126 -12.72 -4.32 1.43
CA LEU A 126 -11.78 -5.12 2.21
C LEU A 126 -11.66 -6.55 1.68
N ASP A 127 -12.76 -7.13 1.22
CA ASP A 127 -12.73 -8.45 0.59
C ASP A 127 -11.93 -8.41 -0.71
N ASN A 128 -12.08 -7.36 -1.50
CA ASN A 128 -11.29 -7.16 -2.71
C ASN A 128 -9.81 -6.95 -2.41
N ALA A 129 -9.49 -6.29 -1.30
CA ALA A 129 -8.11 -6.14 -0.86
C ALA A 129 -7.48 -7.50 -0.53
N LYS A 130 -8.23 -8.39 0.09
CA LYS A 130 -7.77 -9.75 0.39
C LYS A 130 -7.52 -10.55 -0.89
N LYS A 131 -8.40 -10.43 -1.88
CA LYS A 131 -8.20 -11.06 -3.19
C LYS A 131 -6.95 -10.53 -3.87
N PHE A 132 -6.75 -9.22 -3.81
CA PHE A 132 -5.55 -8.58 -4.33
C PHE A 132 -4.29 -9.15 -3.69
N ALA A 133 -4.30 -9.33 -2.37
CA ALA A 133 -3.15 -9.90 -1.66
C ALA A 133 -2.78 -11.28 -2.19
N LYS A 134 -3.78 -12.14 -2.37
CA LYS A 134 -3.57 -13.48 -2.93
C LYS A 134 -3.04 -13.43 -4.36
N GLU A 135 -3.61 -12.57 -5.19
CA GLU A 135 -3.18 -12.43 -6.58
C GLU A 135 -1.73 -11.98 -6.68
N MET A 136 -1.33 -11.04 -5.83
CA MET A 136 0.04 -10.55 -5.85
C MET A 136 1.02 -11.62 -5.40
N LEU A 137 0.67 -12.41 -4.38
CA LEU A 137 1.52 -13.53 -3.95
C LEU A 137 1.67 -14.57 -5.06
N ASN A 138 0.60 -14.82 -5.82
CA ASN A 138 0.66 -15.79 -6.92
C ASN A 138 1.56 -15.35 -8.07
N LYS A 139 1.88 -14.06 -8.15
CA LYS A 139 2.80 -13.52 -9.14
C LYS A 139 4.28 -13.70 -8.74
N THR A 140 4.52 -14.11 -7.54
CA THR A 140 5.88 -14.30 -7.05
C THR A 140 6.28 -15.77 -7.17
#